data_61863e3928cf1823be9578b74fc2ee78
#
_entry.id   61863e3928cf1823be9578b74fc2ee78
#
_cell.length_a   1.000
_cell.length_b   1.000
_cell.length_c   1.000
_cell.angle_alpha   90.00
_cell.angle_beta   90.00
_cell.angle_gamma   90.00
#
_symmetry.space_group_name_H-M   'P 1'
#
loop_
_entity.id
_entity.type
_entity.pdbx_description
1 polymer ?
#
loop_
_entity_poly.entity_id
_entity_poly.type
_entity_poly.pdbx_seq_one_letter_code
_entity_poly.pdbx_strand_id
1 'polypeptide(L)'
;RTSLEGIVDEILSRYDTEDELIRIESLDLDLGELEEDEFYEQFPRRLAERLDETFASYLRSKEEHPDRIAVVPIRQSWLEVFTYYMSHGYWPWLEEERLTLPELLDKLVRISPIELSHFLREKGKALTIRKRLVFQLDDIYQERLVHVVAPSESSFINAYARFLQDSYPEIKRPEIGKNDYRNAIWIILWGYLLSQDQGYFNRKQMVTYTLRELSGYYSISFVDLLGMLTYDLDKFASTRLFMPELLSLLKDIRLETLSEKEFTKNLSLFSLEELKALLVRREKSLTFLSGYNEEQIYQIVEQVIPAESPFVIDYARALDKEKELGMLEGKAGNDFRILKWVFIFEVILGRGGSVFSRHQFAFSVLKELAAHYNLTVMELLGYFYRTLA
;
A
#
# COMPACT_ATOMS: atom_id res chain seq x y z
N ARG A 1 -36.34 -17.95 47.72
CA ARG A 1 -35.93 -19.09 46.87
C ARG A 1 -34.71 -18.66 46.10
N THR A 2 -33.55 -19.11 46.55
CA THR A 2 -32.32 -18.92 45.77
C THR A 2 -32.44 -19.77 44.53
N SER A 3 -32.28 -19.18 43.34
CA SER A 3 -32.30 -19.96 42.09
C SER A 3 -31.08 -20.86 42.03
N LEU A 4 -31.13 -21.94 41.29
CA LEU A 4 -29.99 -22.83 41.09
C LEU A 4 -28.79 -22.05 40.51
N GLU A 5 -29.05 -21.15 39.59
CA GLU A 5 -28.07 -20.20 39.00
C GLU A 5 -27.40 -19.36 40.08
N GLY A 6 -28.17 -18.78 41.03
CA GLY A 6 -27.61 -17.94 42.08
C GLY A 6 -26.69 -18.70 43.05
N ILE A 7 -26.90 -20.01 43.28
CA ILE A 7 -26.01 -20.83 44.08
C ILE A 7 -24.70 -21.12 43.32
N VAL A 8 -24.81 -21.44 42.04
CA VAL A 8 -23.65 -21.69 41.17
C VAL A 8 -22.82 -20.41 41.04
N ASP A 9 -23.43 -19.28 40.75
CA ASP A 9 -22.76 -18.00 40.64
C ASP A 9 -22.04 -17.58 41.94
N GLU A 10 -22.70 -17.75 43.08
CA GLU A 10 -22.09 -17.43 44.38
C GLU A 10 -20.84 -18.26 44.65
N ILE A 11 -20.85 -19.56 44.34
CA ILE A 11 -19.72 -20.45 44.57
C ILE A 11 -18.60 -20.16 43.57
N LEU A 12 -18.93 -20.06 42.28
CA LEU A 12 -17.92 -19.82 41.23
C LEU A 12 -17.23 -18.46 41.39
N SER A 13 -17.97 -17.42 41.81
CA SER A 13 -17.39 -16.09 42.06
C SER A 13 -16.29 -16.06 43.11
N ARG A 14 -16.22 -17.06 44.03
CA ARG A 14 -15.14 -17.18 45.01
C ARG A 14 -13.80 -17.57 44.41
N TYR A 15 -13.84 -18.19 43.23
CA TYR A 15 -12.68 -18.66 42.47
C TYR A 15 -12.34 -17.77 41.28
N ASP A 16 -13.14 -16.74 41.02
CA ASP A 16 -12.94 -15.80 39.94
C ASP A 16 -11.68 -14.95 40.21
N THR A 17 -10.85 -14.80 39.15
CA THR A 17 -9.63 -13.99 39.18
C THR A 17 -9.63 -13.06 37.99
N GLU A 18 -9.08 -11.87 38.18
CA GLU A 18 -9.03 -10.86 37.08
C GLU A 18 -8.17 -11.28 35.88
N ASP A 19 -7.23 -12.22 36.10
CA ASP A 19 -6.19 -12.55 35.12
C ASP A 19 -6.35 -13.92 34.46
N GLU A 20 -7.19 -14.79 34.98
CA GLU A 20 -7.31 -16.20 34.55
C GLU A 20 -8.76 -16.59 34.32
N LEU A 21 -9.01 -17.35 33.25
CA LEU A 21 -10.28 -17.99 32.96
C LEU A 21 -10.18 -19.48 33.27
N ILE A 22 -11.11 -19.97 34.07
CA ILE A 22 -11.20 -21.38 34.39
C ILE A 22 -12.24 -22.03 33.47
N ARG A 23 -11.80 -22.98 32.64
CA ARG A 23 -12.66 -23.76 31.76
C ARG A 23 -12.82 -25.16 32.29
N ILE A 24 -14.06 -25.60 32.48
CA ILE A 24 -14.40 -26.95 32.89
C ILE A 24 -15.25 -27.58 31.80
N GLU A 25 -14.79 -28.72 31.27
CA GLU A 25 -15.52 -29.43 30.21
C GLU A 25 -16.73 -30.16 30.78
N SER A 26 -16.58 -30.77 31.93
CA SER A 26 -17.67 -31.44 32.66
C SER A 26 -17.41 -31.42 34.14
N LEU A 27 -18.46 -31.22 34.91
CA LEU A 27 -18.42 -31.26 36.38
C LEU A 27 -19.44 -32.27 36.87
N ASP A 28 -18.97 -33.39 37.41
CA ASP A 28 -19.80 -34.43 37.99
C ASP A 28 -19.93 -34.21 39.47
N LEU A 29 -21.16 -33.98 39.96
CA LEU A 29 -21.45 -33.73 41.36
C LEU A 29 -22.24 -34.90 41.94
N ASP A 30 -21.66 -35.59 42.91
CA ASP A 30 -22.37 -36.57 43.72
C ASP A 30 -23.02 -35.89 44.95
N LEU A 31 -24.32 -35.70 44.91
CA LEU A 31 -25.09 -35.05 45.95
C LEU A 31 -25.49 -36.02 47.07
N GLY A 32 -25.19 -37.33 46.90
CA GLY A 32 -25.61 -38.37 47.81
C GLY A 32 -27.12 -38.62 47.78
N GLU A 33 -27.61 -39.42 48.77
CA GLU A 33 -29.04 -39.71 48.89
C GLU A 33 -29.76 -38.49 49.50
N LEU A 34 -30.86 -38.05 48.85
CA LEU A 34 -31.73 -36.97 49.30
C LEU A 34 -33.12 -37.56 49.59
N GLU A 35 -33.65 -37.32 50.77
CA GLU A 35 -34.99 -37.73 51.11
C GLU A 35 -36.01 -36.82 50.46
N GLU A 36 -37.08 -37.38 49.93
CA GLU A 36 -38.07 -36.65 49.13
C GLU A 36 -38.74 -35.50 49.92
N ASP A 37 -39.00 -35.71 51.21
CA ASP A 37 -39.64 -34.74 52.08
C ASP A 37 -38.73 -33.54 52.40
N GLU A 38 -37.39 -33.69 52.36
CA GLU A 38 -36.42 -32.67 52.69
C GLU A 38 -35.69 -32.12 51.44
N PHE A 39 -36.06 -32.54 50.26
CA PHE A 39 -35.38 -32.21 49.02
C PHE A 39 -35.21 -30.69 48.81
N TYR A 40 -36.26 -29.92 49.04
CA TYR A 40 -36.23 -28.46 48.81
C TYR A 40 -35.34 -27.70 49.78
N GLU A 41 -35.09 -28.24 50.97
CA GLU A 41 -34.22 -27.62 51.99
C GLU A 41 -32.77 -28.13 51.87
N GLN A 42 -32.57 -29.41 51.62
CA GLN A 42 -31.26 -30.04 51.61
C GLN A 42 -30.53 -29.84 50.26
N PHE A 43 -31.27 -29.85 49.15
CA PHE A 43 -30.68 -29.79 47.82
C PHE A 43 -29.85 -28.53 47.61
N PRO A 44 -30.30 -27.28 47.86
CA PRO A 44 -29.50 -26.08 47.66
C PRO A 44 -28.22 -26.09 48.51
N ARG A 45 -28.31 -26.54 49.71
CA ARG A 45 -27.17 -26.60 50.62
C ARG A 45 -26.14 -27.66 50.20
N ARG A 46 -26.59 -28.86 49.87
CA ARG A 46 -25.70 -29.92 49.42
C ARG A 46 -25.07 -29.60 48.08
N LEU A 47 -25.84 -28.98 47.17
CA LEU A 47 -25.30 -28.49 45.91
C LEU A 47 -24.15 -27.51 46.15
N ALA A 48 -24.34 -26.51 47.00
CA ALA A 48 -23.30 -25.52 47.27
C ALA A 48 -22.05 -26.18 47.90
N GLU A 49 -22.23 -27.05 48.92
CA GLU A 49 -21.12 -27.78 49.59
C GLU A 49 -20.35 -28.65 48.57
N ARG A 50 -21.06 -29.46 47.78
CA ARG A 50 -20.42 -30.36 46.82
C ARG A 50 -19.80 -29.67 45.65
N LEU A 51 -20.41 -28.59 45.16
CA LEU A 51 -19.87 -27.77 44.11
C LEU A 51 -18.53 -27.15 44.56
N ASP A 52 -18.50 -26.54 45.73
CA ASP A 52 -17.29 -25.93 46.29
C ASP A 52 -16.15 -26.97 46.53
N GLU A 53 -16.46 -28.12 47.15
CA GLU A 53 -15.51 -29.19 47.34
C GLU A 53 -14.96 -29.76 46.04
N THR A 54 -15.84 -30.04 45.08
CA THR A 54 -15.45 -30.63 43.80
C THR A 54 -14.62 -29.65 42.99
N PHE A 55 -15.04 -28.38 42.96
CA PHE A 55 -14.31 -27.34 42.28
C PHE A 55 -12.92 -27.10 42.86
N ALA A 56 -12.83 -27.00 44.18
CA ALA A 56 -11.55 -26.88 44.88
C ALA A 56 -10.64 -28.11 44.67
N SER A 57 -11.21 -29.30 44.58
CA SER A 57 -10.48 -30.52 44.24
C SER A 57 -9.95 -30.50 42.82
N TYR A 58 -10.78 -30.08 41.83
CA TYR A 58 -10.38 -29.97 40.43
C TYR A 58 -9.27 -28.95 40.25
N LEU A 59 -9.35 -27.79 40.88
CA LEU A 59 -8.28 -26.78 40.84
C LEU A 59 -6.97 -27.28 41.43
N ARG A 60 -7.00 -28.12 42.48
CA ARG A 60 -5.78 -28.72 43.06
C ARG A 60 -5.17 -29.80 42.17
N SER A 61 -5.99 -30.54 41.44
CA SER A 61 -5.57 -31.62 40.56
C SER A 61 -5.50 -31.21 39.06
N LYS A 62 -5.47 -29.91 38.76
CA LYS A 62 -5.47 -29.38 37.39
C LYS A 62 -4.35 -29.95 36.51
N GLU A 63 -3.18 -30.23 37.09
CA GLU A 63 -2.03 -30.82 36.38
C GLU A 63 -2.22 -32.31 36.08
N GLU A 64 -3.08 -33.01 36.85
CA GLU A 64 -3.35 -34.44 36.68
C GLU A 64 -4.48 -34.70 35.67
N HIS A 65 -5.35 -33.72 35.46
CA HIS A 65 -6.54 -33.84 34.58
C HIS A 65 -6.67 -32.65 33.61
N PRO A 66 -5.69 -32.42 32.73
CA PRO A 66 -5.71 -31.26 31.78
C PRO A 66 -6.88 -31.32 30.80
N ASP A 67 -7.44 -32.52 30.57
CA ASP A 67 -8.59 -32.71 29.66
C ASP A 67 -9.93 -32.24 30.29
N ARG A 68 -10.00 -32.11 31.60
CA ARG A 68 -11.23 -31.76 32.32
C ARG A 68 -11.29 -30.32 32.80
N ILE A 69 -10.12 -29.77 33.15
CA ILE A 69 -10.01 -28.40 33.64
C ILE A 69 -8.81 -27.71 33.03
N ALA A 70 -9.04 -26.55 32.44
CA ALA A 70 -7.98 -25.69 31.90
C ALA A 70 -8.07 -24.31 32.58
N VAL A 71 -6.95 -23.85 33.13
CA VAL A 71 -6.78 -22.48 33.61
C VAL A 71 -6.00 -21.74 32.55
N VAL A 72 -6.66 -20.79 31.87
CA VAL A 72 -6.11 -20.09 30.73
C VAL A 72 -5.99 -18.60 31.07
N PRO A 73 -4.85 -17.96 30.81
CA PRO A 73 -4.79 -16.51 30.96
C PRO A 73 -5.91 -15.84 30.17
N ILE A 74 -6.59 -14.86 30.74
CA ILE A 74 -7.74 -14.19 30.10
C ILE A 74 -7.39 -13.59 28.74
N ARG A 75 -6.16 -13.09 28.60
CA ARG A 75 -5.60 -12.60 27.33
C ARG A 75 -5.59 -13.66 26.22
N GLN A 76 -5.27 -14.91 26.58
CA GLN A 76 -5.27 -16.04 25.63
C GLN A 76 -6.70 -16.39 25.24
N SER A 77 -7.62 -16.35 26.19
CA SER A 77 -9.04 -16.55 25.91
C SER A 77 -9.58 -15.53 24.92
N TRP A 78 -9.29 -14.23 25.09
CA TRP A 78 -9.71 -13.20 24.13
C TRP A 78 -9.14 -13.42 22.73
N LEU A 79 -7.89 -13.83 22.62
CA LEU A 79 -7.28 -14.15 21.32
C LEU A 79 -7.94 -15.38 20.67
N GLU A 80 -8.27 -16.40 21.45
CA GLU A 80 -8.99 -17.58 20.97
C GLU A 80 -10.39 -17.22 20.45
N VAL A 81 -11.13 -16.40 21.21
CA VAL A 81 -12.44 -15.89 20.81
C VAL A 81 -12.35 -15.07 19.53
N PHE A 82 -11.38 -14.16 19.44
CA PHE A 82 -11.14 -13.37 18.23
C PHE A 82 -10.79 -14.27 17.04
N THR A 83 -9.90 -15.24 17.25
CA THR A 83 -9.49 -16.22 16.24
C THR A 83 -10.67 -17.05 15.74
N TYR A 84 -11.50 -17.52 16.67
CA TYR A 84 -12.70 -18.26 16.34
C TYR A 84 -13.68 -17.43 15.52
N TYR A 85 -13.98 -16.21 15.99
CA TYR A 85 -14.88 -15.30 15.29
C TYR A 85 -14.37 -14.93 13.91
N MET A 86 -13.09 -14.61 13.75
CA MET A 86 -12.49 -14.30 12.46
C MET A 86 -12.50 -15.50 11.51
N SER A 87 -12.37 -16.71 12.03
CA SER A 87 -12.36 -17.93 11.22
C SER A 87 -13.77 -18.34 10.79
N HIS A 88 -14.75 -18.28 11.69
CA HIS A 88 -16.09 -18.83 11.47
C HIS A 88 -17.16 -17.76 11.12
N GLY A 89 -16.99 -16.52 11.60
CA GLY A 89 -17.94 -15.42 11.36
C GLY A 89 -19.09 -15.33 12.36
N TYR A 90 -19.06 -16.13 13.41
CA TYR A 90 -19.98 -16.08 14.53
C TYR A 90 -19.24 -16.30 15.84
N TRP A 91 -19.83 -15.82 16.95
CA TRP A 91 -19.23 -15.93 18.27
C TRP A 91 -19.27 -17.36 18.79
N PRO A 92 -18.26 -17.81 19.55
CA PRO A 92 -18.35 -19.08 20.26
C PRO A 92 -19.51 -19.04 21.27
N TRP A 93 -20.20 -20.14 21.42
CA TRP A 93 -21.40 -20.27 22.26
C TRP A 93 -21.17 -20.10 23.79
N LEU A 94 -19.90 -20.15 24.20
CA LEU A 94 -19.49 -20.12 25.61
C LEU A 94 -19.30 -18.69 26.19
N GLU A 95 -19.54 -17.63 25.43
CA GLU A 95 -19.35 -16.27 25.95
C GLU A 95 -20.65 -15.71 26.55
N GLU A 96 -20.69 -15.63 27.86
CA GLU A 96 -21.74 -14.96 28.62
C GLU A 96 -21.65 -13.42 28.52
N GLU A 97 -20.43 -12.85 28.48
CA GLU A 97 -20.19 -11.45 28.19
C GLU A 97 -20.10 -11.22 26.69
N ARG A 98 -21.15 -10.71 26.09
CA ARG A 98 -21.19 -10.32 24.67
C ARG A 98 -20.35 -9.07 24.43
N LEU A 99 -19.03 -9.26 24.39
CA LEU A 99 -18.14 -8.23 23.91
C LEU A 99 -18.42 -7.99 22.42
N THR A 100 -18.50 -6.73 22.05
CA THR A 100 -18.50 -6.38 20.62
C THR A 100 -17.10 -6.58 20.04
N LEU A 101 -17.00 -6.78 18.72
CA LEU A 101 -15.69 -6.93 18.06
C LEU A 101 -14.75 -5.74 18.33
N PRO A 102 -15.22 -4.47 18.32
CA PRO A 102 -14.43 -3.32 18.74
C PRO A 102 -13.88 -3.42 20.17
N GLU A 103 -14.69 -3.78 21.15
CA GLU A 103 -14.27 -3.92 22.55
C GLU A 103 -13.24 -5.02 22.73
N LEU A 104 -13.43 -6.16 22.07
CA LEU A 104 -12.46 -7.25 22.06
C LEU A 104 -11.11 -6.81 21.45
N LEU A 105 -11.15 -6.06 20.35
CA LEU A 105 -9.95 -5.51 19.74
C LEU A 105 -9.25 -4.48 20.63
N ASP A 106 -9.99 -3.64 21.32
CA ASP A 106 -9.41 -2.68 22.28
C ASP A 106 -8.59 -3.39 23.36
N LYS A 107 -9.11 -4.51 23.88
CA LYS A 107 -8.40 -5.36 24.84
C LYS A 107 -7.16 -5.99 24.21
N LEU A 108 -7.30 -6.61 23.02
CA LEU A 108 -6.19 -7.31 22.35
C LEU A 108 -5.06 -6.37 21.92
N VAL A 109 -5.37 -5.21 21.34
CA VAL A 109 -4.36 -4.22 20.94
C VAL A 109 -3.55 -3.72 22.14
N ARG A 110 -4.18 -3.61 23.31
CA ARG A 110 -3.53 -3.14 24.54
C ARG A 110 -2.71 -4.22 25.23
N ILE A 111 -3.22 -5.45 25.29
CA ILE A 111 -2.66 -6.51 26.16
C ILE A 111 -1.84 -7.53 25.38
N SER A 112 -2.22 -7.85 24.15
CA SER A 112 -1.62 -8.89 23.32
C SER A 112 -1.31 -8.44 21.88
N PRO A 113 -0.64 -7.29 21.67
CA PRO A 113 -0.39 -6.78 20.31
C PRO A 113 0.50 -7.69 19.46
N ILE A 114 1.44 -8.40 20.09
CA ILE A 114 2.37 -9.32 19.39
C ILE A 114 1.62 -10.53 18.86
N GLU A 115 0.82 -11.17 19.70
CA GLU A 115 0.02 -12.34 19.36
C GLU A 115 -1.04 -11.99 18.31
N LEU A 116 -1.66 -10.80 18.43
CA LEU A 116 -2.59 -10.27 17.45
C LEU A 116 -1.88 -10.04 16.09
N SER A 117 -0.68 -9.47 16.11
CA SER A 117 0.13 -9.30 14.89
C SER A 117 0.46 -10.64 14.24
N HIS A 118 0.84 -11.63 15.04
CA HIS A 118 1.13 -12.98 14.54
C HIS A 118 -0.11 -13.61 13.89
N PHE A 119 -1.26 -13.56 14.57
CA PHE A 119 -2.52 -14.05 14.03
C PHE A 119 -2.85 -13.38 12.67
N LEU A 120 -2.77 -12.05 12.60
CA LEU A 120 -3.06 -11.31 11.38
C LEU A 120 -2.12 -11.72 10.23
N ARG A 121 -0.83 -11.87 10.50
CA ARG A 121 0.16 -12.29 9.49
C ARG A 121 -0.04 -13.72 9.02
N GLU A 122 -0.45 -14.61 9.90
CA GLU A 122 -0.64 -16.02 9.58
C GLU A 122 -2.01 -16.28 8.92
N LYS A 123 -3.10 -15.88 9.57
CA LYS A 123 -4.47 -16.17 9.14
C LYS A 123 -5.08 -15.09 8.26
N GLY A 124 -4.67 -13.84 8.41
CA GLY A 124 -5.18 -12.72 7.63
C GLY A 124 -4.84 -12.77 6.14
N LYS A 125 -3.94 -13.66 5.72
CA LYS A 125 -3.68 -13.95 4.28
C LYS A 125 -4.95 -14.47 3.58
N ALA A 126 -5.88 -15.09 4.30
CA ALA A 126 -7.15 -15.55 3.75
C ALA A 126 -8.09 -14.37 3.45
N LEU A 127 -8.60 -14.32 2.22
CA LEU A 127 -9.51 -13.25 1.77
C LEU A 127 -10.76 -13.13 2.64
N THR A 128 -11.29 -14.25 3.14
CA THR A 128 -12.47 -14.28 4.01
C THR A 128 -12.24 -13.55 5.32
N ILE A 129 -11.07 -13.72 5.93
CA ILE A 129 -10.68 -13.03 7.17
C ILE A 129 -10.48 -11.54 6.89
N ARG A 130 -9.77 -11.17 5.81
CA ARG A 130 -9.59 -9.76 5.41
C ARG A 130 -10.93 -9.06 5.18
N LYS A 131 -11.86 -9.73 4.49
CA LYS A 131 -13.21 -9.17 4.30
C LYS A 131 -13.91 -8.95 5.62
N ARG A 132 -13.87 -9.90 6.57
CA ARG A 132 -14.49 -9.72 7.89
C ARG A 132 -13.89 -8.53 8.63
N LEU A 133 -12.55 -8.42 8.67
CA LEU A 133 -11.89 -7.27 9.28
C LEU A 133 -12.38 -5.95 8.69
N VAL A 134 -12.42 -5.85 7.35
CA VAL A 134 -12.74 -4.60 6.65
C VAL A 134 -14.22 -4.24 6.74
N PHE A 135 -15.13 -5.20 6.62
CA PHE A 135 -16.58 -4.94 6.62
C PHE A 135 -17.16 -4.69 8.02
N GLN A 136 -16.50 -5.18 9.06
CA GLN A 136 -17.02 -5.09 10.43
C GLN A 136 -16.35 -4.03 11.30
N LEU A 137 -15.23 -3.48 10.84
CA LEU A 137 -14.46 -2.48 11.56
C LEU A 137 -14.41 -1.18 10.77
N ASP A 138 -14.53 -0.07 11.46
CA ASP A 138 -14.35 1.25 10.91
C ASP A 138 -12.86 1.60 10.67
N ASP A 139 -12.58 2.78 10.12
CA ASP A 139 -11.22 3.20 9.78
C ASP A 139 -10.32 3.34 11.01
N ILE A 140 -10.88 3.72 12.15
CA ILE A 140 -10.11 3.87 13.40
C ILE A 140 -9.48 2.53 13.79
N TYR A 141 -10.25 1.45 13.72
CA TYR A 141 -9.74 0.11 14.02
C TYR A 141 -8.81 -0.42 12.93
N GLN A 142 -9.08 -0.12 11.66
CA GLN A 142 -8.15 -0.47 10.57
C GLN A 142 -6.78 0.18 10.81
N GLU A 143 -6.74 1.46 11.13
CA GLU A 143 -5.52 2.21 11.41
C GLU A 143 -4.75 1.67 12.63
N ARG A 144 -5.46 1.28 13.68
CA ARG A 144 -4.86 0.68 14.88
C ARG A 144 -4.27 -0.69 14.57
N LEU A 145 -4.95 -1.52 13.79
CA LEU A 145 -4.43 -2.81 13.35
C LEU A 145 -3.21 -2.67 12.44
N VAL A 146 -3.19 -1.66 11.56
CA VAL A 146 -1.98 -1.30 10.78
C VAL A 146 -0.82 -0.98 11.71
N HIS A 147 -1.06 -0.23 12.80
CA HIS A 147 -0.01 0.05 13.79
C HIS A 147 0.51 -1.21 14.48
N VAL A 148 -0.35 -2.19 14.75
CA VAL A 148 0.05 -3.49 15.32
C VAL A 148 0.91 -4.30 14.35
N VAL A 149 0.57 -4.30 13.06
CA VAL A 149 1.27 -5.11 12.04
C VAL A 149 2.54 -4.42 11.50
N ALA A 150 2.51 -3.12 11.31
CA ALA A 150 3.58 -2.34 10.72
C ALA A 150 3.81 -1.02 11.49
N PRO A 151 4.28 -1.05 12.75
CA PRO A 151 4.34 0.13 13.60
C PRO A 151 5.20 1.26 13.04
N SER A 152 6.34 0.96 12.43
CA SER A 152 7.25 1.96 11.83
C SER A 152 6.66 2.66 10.60
N GLU A 153 5.78 2.01 9.87
CA GLU A 153 5.20 2.51 8.62
C GLU A 153 3.74 2.94 8.75
N SER A 154 3.14 2.74 9.92
CA SER A 154 1.70 2.96 10.15
C SER A 154 1.25 4.38 9.81
N SER A 155 2.04 5.38 10.14
CA SER A 155 1.73 6.79 9.82
C SER A 155 1.61 7.02 8.32
N PHE A 156 2.54 6.47 7.52
CA PHE A 156 2.50 6.58 6.06
C PHE A 156 1.32 5.81 5.47
N ILE A 157 1.12 4.56 5.91
CA ILE A 157 0.05 3.69 5.40
C ILE A 157 -1.32 4.29 5.68
N ASN A 158 -1.56 4.75 6.91
CA ASN A 158 -2.83 5.34 7.32
C ASN A 158 -3.12 6.65 6.58
N ALA A 159 -2.11 7.52 6.42
CA ALA A 159 -2.25 8.74 5.64
C ALA A 159 -2.52 8.45 4.15
N TYR A 160 -1.87 7.44 3.59
CA TYR A 160 -2.11 6.99 2.22
C TYR A 160 -3.53 6.42 2.04
N ALA A 161 -4.02 5.61 2.98
CA ALA A 161 -5.38 5.08 2.95
C ALA A 161 -6.43 6.20 2.98
N ARG A 162 -6.26 7.19 3.86
CA ARG A 162 -7.13 8.37 3.93
C ARG A 162 -7.09 9.18 2.62
N PHE A 163 -5.91 9.43 2.09
CA PHE A 163 -5.75 10.13 0.80
C PHE A 163 -6.52 9.43 -0.32
N LEU A 164 -6.40 8.11 -0.44
CA LEU A 164 -7.15 7.35 -1.45
C LEU A 164 -8.66 7.48 -1.27
N GLN A 165 -9.16 7.43 -0.02
CA GLN A 165 -10.58 7.60 0.28
C GLN A 165 -11.09 9.00 -0.04
N ASP A 166 -10.29 10.03 0.24
CA ASP A 166 -10.61 11.43 -0.04
C ASP A 166 -10.61 11.73 -1.55
N SER A 167 -9.81 11.00 -2.34
CA SER A 167 -9.78 11.10 -3.80
C SER A 167 -10.96 10.41 -4.51
N TYR A 168 -11.89 9.79 -3.77
CA TYR A 168 -13.08 9.14 -4.32
C TYR A 168 -13.93 10.02 -5.26
N PRO A 169 -14.19 11.31 -4.97
CA PRO A 169 -14.99 12.17 -5.82
C PRO A 169 -14.44 12.35 -7.24
N GLU A 170 -13.12 12.31 -7.41
CA GLU A 170 -12.46 12.51 -8.70
C GLU A 170 -12.48 11.24 -9.57
N ILE A 171 -12.55 10.06 -8.93
CA ILE A 171 -12.61 8.75 -9.60
C ILE A 171 -13.99 8.47 -10.20
N LYS A 172 -14.97 9.34 -9.93
CA LYS A 172 -16.40 9.27 -10.27
C LYS A 172 -16.80 8.20 -11.30
N ARG A 173 -17.14 7.03 -10.79
CA ARG A 173 -18.10 6.15 -11.46
C ARG A 173 -19.34 6.07 -10.58
N PRO A 174 -20.52 6.51 -11.06
CA PRO A 174 -21.74 6.54 -10.28
C PRO A 174 -22.22 5.17 -9.76
N GLU A 175 -21.62 4.10 -10.28
CA GLU A 175 -21.91 2.71 -9.94
C GLU A 175 -21.18 2.21 -8.67
N ILE A 176 -20.19 2.95 -8.18
CA ILE A 176 -19.36 2.55 -7.04
C ILE A 176 -19.79 3.32 -5.80
N GLY A 177 -20.30 2.63 -4.80
CA GLY A 177 -20.61 3.22 -3.50
C GLY A 177 -19.33 3.66 -2.76
N LYS A 178 -19.39 4.77 -2.01
CA LYS A 178 -18.25 5.24 -1.20
C LYS A 178 -17.74 4.16 -0.23
N ASN A 179 -18.64 3.39 0.36
CA ASN A 179 -18.27 2.30 1.26
C ASN A 179 -17.59 1.14 0.53
N ASP A 180 -18.03 0.82 -0.70
CA ASP A 180 -17.39 -0.23 -1.50
C ASP A 180 -15.97 0.16 -1.89
N TYR A 181 -15.77 1.45 -2.22
CA TYR A 181 -14.44 2.00 -2.51
C TYR A 181 -13.52 1.96 -1.28
N ARG A 182 -14.00 2.40 -0.12
CA ARG A 182 -13.29 2.28 1.16
C ARG A 182 -12.90 0.83 1.43
N ASN A 183 -13.84 -0.09 1.31
CA ASN A 183 -13.60 -1.50 1.57
C ASN A 183 -12.58 -2.10 0.60
N ALA A 184 -12.63 -1.74 -0.69
CA ALA A 184 -11.64 -2.17 -1.66
C ALA A 184 -10.23 -1.69 -1.29
N ILE A 185 -10.07 -0.41 -0.91
CA ILE A 185 -8.77 0.13 -0.44
C ILE A 185 -8.21 -0.71 0.69
N TRP A 186 -8.98 -0.94 1.76
CA TRP A 186 -8.51 -1.68 2.92
C TRP A 186 -8.23 -3.16 2.61
N ILE A 187 -9.08 -3.84 1.82
CA ILE A 187 -8.84 -5.23 1.40
C ILE A 187 -7.51 -5.36 0.64
N ILE A 188 -7.21 -4.41 -0.24
CA ILE A 188 -5.99 -4.41 -1.05
C ILE A 188 -4.78 -4.08 -0.18
N LEU A 189 -4.86 -3.05 0.68
CA LEU A 189 -3.78 -2.70 1.61
C LEU A 189 -3.44 -3.88 2.54
N TRP A 190 -4.43 -4.53 3.14
CA TRP A 190 -4.21 -5.74 3.93
C TRP A 190 -3.62 -6.88 3.09
N GLY A 191 -4.04 -7.00 1.84
CA GLY A 191 -3.45 -7.96 0.91
C GLY A 191 -1.94 -7.78 0.78
N TYR A 192 -1.49 -6.55 0.60
CA TYR A 192 -0.06 -6.23 0.54
C TYR A 192 0.64 -6.45 1.88
N LEU A 193 0.14 -5.85 2.95
CA LEU A 193 0.77 -5.89 4.27
C LEU A 193 0.98 -7.30 4.80
N LEU A 194 0.03 -8.19 4.55
CA LEU A 194 0.06 -9.56 5.05
C LEU A 194 0.76 -10.55 4.10
N SER A 195 1.04 -10.15 2.86
CA SER A 195 1.82 -10.95 1.91
C SER A 195 3.33 -10.78 2.09
N GLN A 196 3.77 -9.70 2.75
CA GLN A 196 5.20 -9.44 2.97
C GLN A 196 5.72 -10.36 4.09
N ASP A 197 6.65 -11.23 3.76
CA ASP A 197 7.48 -11.87 4.77
C ASP A 197 8.33 -10.78 5.44
N GLN A 198 8.79 -10.99 6.68
CA GLN A 198 9.43 -10.00 7.57
C GLN A 198 10.64 -9.23 6.98
N GLY A 199 10.58 -8.92 5.68
CA GLY A 199 11.57 -8.17 4.95
C GLY A 199 11.42 -6.64 5.10
N TYR A 200 12.30 -5.91 4.44
CA TYR A 200 12.27 -4.45 4.39
C TYR A 200 11.00 -3.96 3.69
N PHE A 201 10.19 -3.14 4.40
CA PHE A 201 8.98 -2.55 3.85
C PHE A 201 9.32 -1.53 2.76
N ASN A 202 8.71 -1.66 1.59
CA ASN A 202 8.95 -0.77 0.46
C ASN A 202 7.68 0.03 0.11
N ARG A 203 7.68 1.32 0.46
CA ARG A 203 6.56 2.25 0.22
C ARG A 203 6.18 2.32 -1.24
N LYS A 204 7.16 2.37 -2.14
CA LYS A 204 6.93 2.44 -3.59
C LYS A 204 6.25 1.18 -4.12
N GLN A 205 6.71 0.00 -3.68
CA GLN A 205 6.07 -1.26 -4.06
C GLN A 205 4.64 -1.35 -3.53
N MET A 206 4.38 -0.91 -2.28
CA MET A 206 3.04 -0.87 -1.72
C MET A 206 2.11 0.04 -2.53
N VAL A 207 2.53 1.26 -2.82
CA VAL A 207 1.75 2.22 -3.61
C VAL A 207 1.47 1.67 -5.01
N THR A 208 2.50 1.14 -5.68
CA THR A 208 2.37 0.53 -7.02
C THR A 208 1.39 -0.64 -7.02
N TYR A 209 1.53 -1.56 -6.07
CA TYR A 209 0.64 -2.71 -5.93
C TYR A 209 -0.80 -2.27 -5.70
N THR A 210 -1.02 -1.39 -4.72
CA THR A 210 -2.37 -0.93 -4.35
C THR A 210 -3.06 -0.26 -5.52
N LEU A 211 -2.36 0.61 -6.26
CA LEU A 211 -2.94 1.32 -7.40
C LEU A 211 -3.19 0.40 -8.61
N ARG A 212 -2.35 -0.61 -8.84
CA ARG A 212 -2.59 -1.62 -9.88
C ARG A 212 -3.82 -2.47 -9.58
N GLU A 213 -3.97 -2.91 -8.34
CA GLU A 213 -5.15 -3.66 -7.91
C GLU A 213 -6.43 -2.80 -8.00
N LEU A 214 -6.39 -1.53 -7.57
CA LEU A 214 -7.52 -0.61 -7.70
C LEU A 214 -7.86 -0.33 -9.17
N SER A 215 -6.85 -0.12 -10.03
CA SER A 215 -7.06 0.08 -11.46
C SER A 215 -7.73 -1.12 -12.11
N GLY A 216 -7.29 -2.32 -11.78
CA GLY A 216 -7.90 -3.57 -12.24
C GLY A 216 -9.33 -3.75 -11.72
N TYR A 217 -9.55 -3.53 -10.41
CA TYR A 217 -10.85 -3.69 -9.77
C TYR A 217 -11.92 -2.76 -10.38
N TYR A 218 -11.54 -1.51 -10.70
CA TYR A 218 -12.45 -0.52 -11.26
C TYR A 218 -12.35 -0.35 -12.78
N SER A 219 -11.53 -1.16 -13.45
CA SER A 219 -11.29 -1.08 -14.90
C SER A 219 -10.90 0.34 -15.36
N ILE A 220 -10.05 1.01 -14.59
CA ILE A 220 -9.46 2.30 -14.89
C ILE A 220 -8.04 2.06 -15.39
N SER A 221 -7.57 2.82 -16.40
CA SER A 221 -6.15 2.76 -16.78
C SER A 221 -5.27 3.13 -15.58
N PHE A 222 -4.21 2.34 -15.34
CA PHE A 222 -3.27 2.62 -14.25
C PHE A 222 -2.61 3.99 -14.37
N VAL A 223 -2.30 4.40 -15.60
CA VAL A 223 -1.71 5.72 -15.92
C VAL A 223 -2.70 6.85 -15.62
N ASP A 224 -3.97 6.67 -16.01
CA ASP A 224 -5.01 7.66 -15.75
C ASP A 224 -5.25 7.82 -14.24
N LEU A 225 -5.32 6.70 -13.51
CA LEU A 225 -5.44 6.73 -12.05
C LEU A 225 -4.26 7.46 -11.40
N LEU A 226 -3.02 7.17 -11.82
CA LEU A 226 -1.83 7.89 -11.34
C LEU A 226 -1.89 9.38 -11.64
N GLY A 227 -2.33 9.74 -12.87
CA GLY A 227 -2.49 11.14 -13.29
C GLY A 227 -3.49 11.89 -12.43
N MET A 228 -4.66 11.29 -12.18
CA MET A 228 -5.72 11.86 -11.33
C MET A 228 -5.23 12.08 -9.89
N LEU A 229 -4.63 11.05 -9.28
CA LEU A 229 -4.13 11.14 -7.91
C LEU A 229 -2.96 12.13 -7.75
N THR A 230 -2.07 12.20 -8.76
CA THR A 230 -0.99 13.20 -8.75
C THR A 230 -1.53 14.62 -8.81
N TYR A 231 -2.52 14.86 -9.66
CA TYR A 231 -3.20 16.15 -9.77
C TYR A 231 -3.91 16.54 -8.47
N ASP A 232 -4.60 15.60 -7.85
CA ASP A 232 -5.28 15.83 -6.56
C ASP A 232 -4.29 16.22 -5.47
N LEU A 233 -3.17 15.50 -5.33
CA LEU A 233 -2.14 15.84 -4.35
C LEU A 233 -1.50 17.21 -4.60
N ASP A 234 -1.25 17.59 -5.84
CA ASP A 234 -0.74 18.93 -6.19
C ASP A 234 -1.76 20.01 -5.79
N LYS A 235 -3.06 19.77 -5.98
CA LYS A 235 -4.14 20.68 -5.57
C LYS A 235 -4.27 20.81 -4.06
N PHE A 236 -3.97 19.74 -3.31
CA PHE A 236 -3.94 19.72 -1.85
C PHE A 236 -2.65 20.25 -1.24
N ALA A 237 -1.68 20.72 -2.03
CA ALA A 237 -0.39 21.24 -1.56
C ALA A 237 -0.50 22.34 -0.49
N SER A 238 -1.63 23.06 -0.42
CA SER A 238 -1.93 24.08 0.58
C SER A 238 -2.73 23.59 1.79
N THR A 239 -3.04 22.30 1.89
CA THR A 239 -3.87 21.74 2.95
C THR A 239 -3.07 20.84 3.90
N ARG A 240 -3.67 20.50 5.07
CA ARG A 240 -3.07 19.57 6.05
C ARG A 240 -2.84 18.14 5.55
N LEU A 241 -3.40 17.78 4.40
CA LEU A 241 -3.30 16.45 3.78
C LEU A 241 -2.12 16.32 2.80
N PHE A 242 -1.33 17.39 2.64
CA PHE A 242 -0.19 17.35 1.73
C PHE A 242 0.87 16.36 2.18
N MET A 243 1.17 15.38 1.34
CA MET A 243 2.17 14.35 1.54
C MET A 243 3.26 14.45 0.45
N PRO A 244 4.30 15.28 0.65
CA PRO A 244 5.32 15.49 -0.39
C PRO A 244 6.03 14.20 -0.79
N GLU A 245 6.22 13.28 0.13
CA GLU A 245 6.80 11.96 -0.15
C GLU A 245 5.91 11.11 -1.07
N LEU A 246 4.60 11.07 -0.82
CA LEU A 246 3.66 10.35 -1.67
C LEU A 246 3.59 10.97 -3.07
N LEU A 247 3.59 12.30 -3.16
CA LEU A 247 3.61 13.00 -4.44
C LEU A 247 4.87 12.65 -5.25
N SER A 248 6.04 12.61 -4.62
CA SER A 248 7.28 12.18 -5.25
C SER A 248 7.18 10.72 -5.74
N LEU A 249 6.65 9.82 -4.89
CA LEU A 249 6.45 8.42 -5.26
C LEU A 249 5.50 8.25 -6.45
N LEU A 250 4.36 8.96 -6.46
CA LEU A 250 3.39 8.88 -7.57
C LEU A 250 4.00 9.40 -8.87
N LYS A 251 4.74 10.51 -8.83
CA LYS A 251 5.47 11.05 -10.00
C LYS A 251 6.52 10.05 -10.50
N ASP A 252 7.30 9.44 -9.61
CA ASP A 252 8.30 8.43 -9.98
C ASP A 252 7.67 7.18 -10.61
N ILE A 253 6.58 6.66 -10.02
CA ILE A 253 5.85 5.50 -10.54
C ILE A 253 5.25 5.82 -11.91
N ARG A 254 4.66 7.01 -12.07
CA ARG A 254 4.09 7.47 -13.35
C ARG A 254 5.17 7.54 -14.42
N LEU A 255 6.31 8.15 -14.10
CA LEU A 255 7.44 8.28 -15.03
C LEU A 255 7.99 6.91 -15.46
N GLU A 256 8.08 5.94 -14.57
CA GLU A 256 8.52 4.59 -14.89
C GLU A 256 7.49 3.81 -15.74
N THR A 257 6.22 3.97 -15.43
CA THR A 257 5.14 3.28 -16.16
C THR A 257 4.99 3.81 -17.58
N LEU A 258 5.13 5.11 -17.76
CA LEU A 258 5.06 5.76 -19.06
C LEU A 258 6.26 5.39 -19.96
N SER A 259 7.39 4.96 -19.40
CA SER A 259 8.58 4.60 -20.19
C SER A 259 8.45 3.33 -21.03
N GLU A 260 7.44 2.49 -20.81
CA GLU A 260 7.43 1.16 -21.45
C GLU A 260 6.43 0.95 -22.61
N LYS A 261 5.30 1.59 -22.71
CA LYS A 261 4.30 1.25 -23.76
C LYS A 261 3.26 2.30 -24.19
N GLU A 262 3.03 3.37 -23.47
CA GLU A 262 1.92 4.31 -23.76
C GLU A 262 2.34 5.66 -24.36
N PHE A 263 3.63 5.85 -24.59
CA PHE A 263 4.22 7.09 -25.06
C PHE A 263 3.78 7.53 -26.46
N THR A 264 3.20 6.63 -27.22
CA THR A 264 2.92 6.91 -28.65
C THR A 264 1.59 7.61 -28.92
N LYS A 265 0.77 7.92 -27.93
CA LYS A 265 -0.59 8.39 -28.21
C LYS A 265 -0.99 9.79 -27.72
N ASN A 266 -0.43 10.37 -26.67
CA ASN A 266 -0.88 11.69 -26.21
C ASN A 266 0.16 12.49 -25.42
N LEU A 267 0.83 13.42 -26.08
CA LEU A 267 1.70 14.45 -25.46
C LEU A 267 0.96 15.32 -24.42
N SER A 268 -0.36 15.46 -24.55
CA SER A 268 -1.21 16.25 -23.65
C SER A 268 -1.34 15.68 -22.24
N LEU A 269 -0.86 14.46 -22.01
CA LEU A 269 -0.89 13.81 -20.68
C LEU A 269 0.24 14.25 -19.75
N PHE A 270 1.25 14.98 -20.27
CA PHE A 270 2.41 15.41 -19.49
C PHE A 270 2.33 16.89 -19.13
N SER A 271 2.57 17.19 -17.86
CA SER A 271 2.90 18.57 -17.47
C SER A 271 4.30 18.94 -17.96
N LEU A 272 4.56 20.24 -18.13
CA LEU A 272 5.88 20.73 -18.54
C LEU A 272 7.02 20.26 -17.62
N GLU A 273 6.76 20.19 -16.31
CA GLU A 273 7.73 19.72 -15.32
C GLU A 273 8.04 18.22 -15.44
N GLU A 274 7.04 17.40 -15.76
CA GLU A 274 7.23 15.97 -16.00
C GLU A 274 8.05 15.74 -17.28
N LEU A 275 7.76 16.49 -18.37
CA LEU A 275 8.55 16.42 -19.59
C LEU A 275 10.00 16.81 -19.34
N LYS A 276 10.26 17.90 -18.62
CA LYS A 276 11.62 18.30 -18.26
C LYS A 276 12.34 17.24 -17.43
N ALA A 277 11.66 16.66 -16.42
CA ALA A 277 12.24 15.63 -15.57
C ALA A 277 12.60 14.32 -16.31
N LEU A 278 11.81 13.97 -17.35
CA LEU A 278 12.10 12.85 -18.25
C LEU A 278 13.30 13.14 -19.13
N LEU A 279 13.34 14.32 -19.75
CA LEU A 279 14.30 14.68 -20.75
C LEU A 279 15.71 15.02 -20.20
N VAL A 280 15.82 15.37 -18.91
CA VAL A 280 17.11 15.61 -18.23
C VAL A 280 17.94 14.34 -18.05
N ARG A 281 17.30 13.18 -17.91
CA ARG A 281 18.02 11.90 -17.65
C ARG A 281 18.23 11.17 -18.99
N ARG A 282 19.49 11.04 -19.43
CA ARG A 282 19.88 10.46 -20.72
C ARG A 282 19.21 9.12 -21.04
N GLU A 283 19.25 8.16 -20.13
CA GLU A 283 18.62 6.85 -20.32
C GLU A 283 17.10 6.92 -20.51
N LYS A 284 16.43 7.73 -19.66
CA LYS A 284 14.98 7.93 -19.73
C LYS A 284 14.58 8.70 -21.00
N SER A 285 15.36 9.73 -21.34
CA SER A 285 15.18 10.53 -22.55
C SER A 285 15.30 9.69 -23.82
N LEU A 286 16.27 8.78 -23.88
CA LEU A 286 16.48 7.89 -25.03
C LEU A 286 15.28 6.97 -25.23
N THR A 287 14.81 6.31 -24.17
CA THR A 287 13.63 5.43 -24.21
C THR A 287 12.37 6.21 -24.57
N PHE A 288 12.19 7.39 -23.97
CA PHE A 288 11.06 8.27 -24.23
C PHE A 288 11.01 8.71 -25.71
N LEU A 289 12.07 9.32 -26.21
CA LEU A 289 12.10 9.89 -27.55
C LEU A 289 12.06 8.83 -28.66
N SER A 290 12.46 7.59 -28.38
CA SER A 290 12.38 6.50 -29.36
C SER A 290 10.96 6.15 -29.79
N GLY A 291 9.96 6.45 -28.95
CA GLY A 291 8.54 6.23 -29.24
C GLY A 291 7.88 7.29 -30.11
N TYR A 292 8.57 8.40 -30.43
CA TYR A 292 8.01 9.54 -31.16
C TYR A 292 8.62 9.72 -32.54
N ASN A 293 7.81 10.21 -33.49
CA ASN A 293 8.31 10.70 -34.80
C ASN A 293 8.86 12.13 -34.65
N GLU A 294 9.53 12.63 -35.70
CA GLU A 294 10.16 13.96 -35.69
C GLU A 294 9.16 15.09 -35.39
N GLU A 295 7.96 15.07 -35.99
CA GLU A 295 6.95 16.10 -35.75
C GLU A 295 6.45 16.14 -34.30
N GLN A 296 6.30 14.99 -33.70
CA GLN A 296 5.94 14.90 -32.28
C GLN A 296 7.07 15.41 -31.36
N ILE A 297 8.33 15.15 -31.73
CA ILE A 297 9.48 15.69 -31.00
C ILE A 297 9.55 17.22 -31.15
N TYR A 298 9.20 17.76 -32.30
CA TYR A 298 9.09 19.24 -32.49
C TYR A 298 8.05 19.84 -31.52
N GLN A 299 6.91 19.21 -31.37
CA GLN A 299 5.89 19.65 -30.41
C GLN A 299 6.43 19.62 -28.96
N ILE A 300 7.25 18.63 -28.62
CA ILE A 300 7.92 18.57 -27.29
C ILE A 300 8.88 19.77 -27.14
N VAL A 301 9.67 20.08 -28.16
CA VAL A 301 10.58 21.23 -28.14
C VAL A 301 9.81 22.55 -27.97
N GLU A 302 8.68 22.71 -28.68
CA GLU A 302 7.81 23.89 -28.56
C GLU A 302 7.24 24.04 -27.12
N GLN A 303 6.91 22.95 -26.45
CA GLN A 303 6.45 23.01 -25.06
C GLN A 303 7.58 23.30 -24.08
N VAL A 304 8.77 22.72 -24.28
CA VAL A 304 9.88 22.81 -23.33
C VAL A 304 10.60 24.18 -23.42
N ILE A 305 10.76 24.71 -24.66
CA ILE A 305 11.48 25.98 -24.93
C ILE A 305 10.78 26.78 -26.01
N PRO A 306 9.58 27.31 -25.77
CA PRO A 306 8.76 27.95 -26.83
C PRO A 306 9.47 29.11 -27.55
N ALA A 307 10.23 29.94 -26.82
CA ALA A 307 10.91 31.12 -27.37
C ALA A 307 12.01 30.77 -28.39
N GLU A 308 12.70 29.66 -28.23
CA GLU A 308 13.83 29.25 -29.06
C GLU A 308 13.55 28.00 -29.91
N SER A 309 12.32 27.48 -29.88
CA SER A 309 11.95 26.25 -30.59
C SER A 309 12.23 26.31 -32.10
N PRO A 310 11.99 27.41 -32.81
CA PRO A 310 12.30 27.44 -34.25
C PRO A 310 13.79 27.25 -34.53
N PHE A 311 14.64 27.92 -33.76
CA PHE A 311 16.10 27.76 -33.88
C PHE A 311 16.57 26.32 -33.55
N VAL A 312 16.05 25.74 -32.51
CA VAL A 312 16.42 24.38 -32.08
C VAL A 312 15.99 23.33 -33.09
N ILE A 313 14.79 23.48 -33.67
CA ILE A 313 14.27 22.59 -34.72
C ILE A 313 15.09 22.71 -36.00
N ASP A 314 15.38 23.92 -36.45
CA ASP A 314 16.19 24.16 -37.64
C ASP A 314 17.63 23.63 -37.45
N TYR A 315 18.20 23.78 -36.26
CA TYR A 315 19.49 23.20 -35.92
C TYR A 315 19.46 21.67 -35.99
N ALA A 316 18.44 21.03 -35.43
CA ALA A 316 18.28 19.57 -35.48
C ALA A 316 18.10 19.05 -36.91
N ARG A 317 17.35 19.78 -37.76
CA ARG A 317 17.21 19.49 -39.20
C ARG A 317 18.52 19.64 -39.95
N ALA A 318 19.33 20.63 -39.60
CA ALA A 318 20.68 20.78 -40.22
C ALA A 318 21.56 19.56 -39.88
N LEU A 319 21.55 19.07 -38.62
CA LEU A 319 22.27 17.87 -38.27
C LEU A 319 21.79 16.62 -39.04
N ASP A 320 20.51 16.51 -39.39
CA ASP A 320 19.99 15.38 -40.20
C ASP A 320 20.46 15.44 -41.67
N LYS A 321 20.48 16.61 -42.27
CA LYS A 321 20.97 16.80 -43.68
C LYS A 321 22.41 16.32 -43.80
N GLU A 322 23.23 16.58 -42.81
CA GLU A 322 24.63 16.16 -42.77
C GLU A 322 24.79 14.63 -42.62
N LYS A 323 23.84 13.94 -42.02
CA LYS A 323 23.79 12.47 -41.93
C LYS A 323 23.53 11.82 -43.29
N GLU A 324 22.62 12.37 -44.11
CA GLU A 324 22.25 11.84 -45.41
C GLU A 324 23.43 11.79 -46.39
N LEU A 325 24.49 12.54 -46.12
CA LEU A 325 25.70 12.62 -46.94
C LEU A 325 26.75 11.52 -46.65
N GLY A 326 26.41 10.47 -45.89
CA GLY A 326 27.06 9.17 -46.02
C GLY A 326 28.30 8.90 -45.18
N MET A 327 28.72 9.77 -44.25
CA MET A 327 29.97 9.59 -43.51
C MET A 327 29.87 8.97 -42.11
N LEU A 328 28.68 8.86 -41.57
CA LEU A 328 28.40 8.17 -40.30
C LEU A 328 27.75 6.79 -40.50
N GLU A 329 27.55 6.37 -41.76
CA GLU A 329 26.81 5.12 -42.10
C GLU A 329 27.38 3.81 -41.52
N GLY A 330 28.61 3.77 -41.12
CA GLY A 330 29.22 2.56 -40.53
C GLY A 330 29.07 2.44 -38.99
N LYS A 331 28.74 3.55 -38.30
CA LYS A 331 28.69 3.63 -36.82
C LYS A 331 27.38 4.15 -36.23
N ALA A 332 26.54 4.79 -37.01
CA ALA A 332 25.36 5.50 -36.55
C ALA A 332 24.08 4.97 -37.19
N GLY A 333 23.65 3.80 -36.86
CA GLY A 333 22.36 3.25 -37.28
C GLY A 333 21.17 4.13 -36.90
N ASN A 334 19.98 3.56 -36.72
CA ASN A 334 18.75 4.26 -36.29
C ASN A 334 18.92 5.11 -35.01
N ASP A 335 20.03 4.95 -34.29
CA ASP A 335 20.32 5.60 -33.01
C ASP A 335 20.62 7.10 -33.15
N PHE A 336 21.21 7.59 -34.28
CA PHE A 336 21.59 8.99 -34.41
C PHE A 336 20.37 9.93 -34.33
N ARG A 337 19.25 9.54 -34.91
CA ARG A 337 18.02 10.34 -34.88
C ARG A 337 17.58 10.67 -33.45
N ILE A 338 17.62 9.67 -32.60
CA ILE A 338 17.19 9.82 -31.18
C ILE A 338 18.31 10.47 -30.36
N LEU A 339 19.57 10.05 -30.53
CA LEU A 339 20.69 10.58 -29.77
C LEU A 339 20.88 12.09 -29.94
N LYS A 340 20.71 12.62 -31.17
CA LYS A 340 20.78 14.09 -31.36
C LYS A 340 19.78 14.84 -30.47
N TRP A 341 18.54 14.32 -30.37
CA TRP A 341 17.50 14.92 -29.54
C TRP A 341 17.79 14.75 -28.04
N VAL A 342 18.33 13.61 -27.63
CA VAL A 342 18.77 13.40 -26.25
C VAL A 342 19.78 14.46 -25.84
N PHE A 343 20.82 14.71 -26.68
CA PHE A 343 21.83 15.74 -26.39
C PHE A 343 21.29 17.14 -26.47
N ILE A 344 20.38 17.43 -27.41
CA ILE A 344 19.68 18.72 -27.52
C ILE A 344 18.93 19.01 -26.19
N PHE A 345 18.13 18.09 -25.72
CA PHE A 345 17.38 18.28 -24.46
C PHE A 345 18.29 18.34 -23.23
N GLU A 346 19.32 17.51 -23.18
CA GLU A 346 20.30 17.55 -22.09
C GLU A 346 20.97 18.95 -21.99
N VAL A 347 21.35 19.53 -23.12
CA VAL A 347 21.96 20.88 -23.17
C VAL A 347 20.94 21.98 -22.84
N ILE A 348 19.69 21.87 -23.30
CA ILE A 348 18.63 22.84 -23.00
C ILE A 348 18.32 22.85 -21.50
N LEU A 349 18.12 21.69 -20.92
CA LEU A 349 17.62 21.54 -19.56
C LEU A 349 18.75 21.60 -18.51
N GLY A 350 19.97 21.27 -18.88
CA GLY A 350 21.13 21.33 -17.97
C GLY A 350 21.61 22.75 -17.63
N ARG A 351 21.09 23.78 -18.31
CA ARG A 351 21.56 25.18 -18.14
C ARG A 351 20.85 26.01 -17.06
N GLY A 352 19.93 25.45 -16.32
CA GLY A 352 19.37 26.02 -15.09
C GLY A 352 19.20 27.56 -15.05
N GLY A 353 18.38 28.15 -15.94
CA GLY A 353 18.00 29.57 -15.84
C GLY A 353 18.99 30.60 -16.42
N SER A 354 20.07 30.18 -17.07
CA SER A 354 20.97 31.10 -17.79
C SER A 354 20.35 31.57 -19.12
N VAL A 355 20.74 32.80 -19.57
CA VAL A 355 20.29 33.34 -20.86
C VAL A 355 20.68 32.36 -21.97
N PHE A 356 19.72 31.99 -22.84
CA PHE A 356 19.96 31.08 -23.95
C PHE A 356 20.86 31.70 -25.00
N SER A 357 22.05 31.11 -25.21
CA SER A 357 22.98 31.52 -26.25
C SER A 357 23.01 30.46 -27.35
N ARG A 358 22.54 30.81 -28.55
CA ARG A 358 22.49 29.93 -29.72
C ARG A 358 23.84 29.31 -30.07
N HIS A 359 24.90 30.14 -30.03
CA HIS A 359 26.25 29.66 -30.33
C HIS A 359 26.76 28.67 -29.29
N GLN A 360 26.59 28.97 -28.02
CA GLN A 360 26.99 28.04 -26.94
C GLN A 360 26.17 26.75 -26.92
N PHE A 361 24.87 26.86 -27.25
CA PHE A 361 23.98 25.72 -27.39
C PHE A 361 24.48 24.80 -28.52
N ALA A 362 24.65 25.31 -29.73
CA ALA A 362 25.08 24.55 -30.89
C ALA A 362 26.45 23.87 -30.63
N PHE A 363 27.40 24.61 -30.07
CA PHE A 363 28.73 24.08 -29.74
C PHE A 363 28.66 22.97 -28.67
N SER A 364 27.79 23.12 -27.63
CA SER A 364 27.64 22.11 -26.58
C SER A 364 27.03 20.81 -27.13
N VAL A 365 26.01 20.90 -27.98
CA VAL A 365 25.41 19.72 -28.65
C VAL A 365 26.44 18.99 -29.52
N LEU A 366 27.23 19.74 -30.30
CA LEU A 366 28.30 19.15 -31.12
C LEU A 366 29.37 18.47 -30.27
N LYS A 367 29.72 19.05 -29.12
CA LYS A 367 30.68 18.47 -28.17
C LYS A 367 30.19 17.14 -27.60
N GLU A 368 28.93 17.07 -27.22
CA GLU A 368 28.33 15.80 -26.73
C GLU A 368 28.26 14.74 -27.82
N LEU A 369 27.86 15.12 -29.04
CA LEU A 369 27.87 14.24 -30.21
C LEU A 369 29.28 13.73 -30.55
N ALA A 370 30.27 14.63 -30.58
CA ALA A 370 31.67 14.28 -30.85
C ALA A 370 32.20 13.30 -29.80
N ALA A 371 31.95 13.57 -28.50
CA ALA A 371 32.36 12.70 -27.41
C ALA A 371 31.70 11.31 -27.52
N HIS A 372 30.43 11.23 -27.90
CA HIS A 372 29.72 9.95 -28.07
C HIS A 372 30.32 9.08 -29.17
N TYR A 373 30.76 9.70 -30.27
CA TYR A 373 31.38 8.97 -31.39
C TYR A 373 32.91 8.84 -31.29
N ASN A 374 33.51 9.25 -30.16
CA ASN A 374 34.95 9.29 -29.95
C ASN A 374 35.69 10.13 -30.99
N LEU A 375 35.12 11.28 -31.34
CA LEU A 375 35.68 12.25 -32.25
C LEU A 375 36.00 13.57 -31.52
N THR A 376 36.92 14.32 -32.07
CA THR A 376 37.04 15.74 -31.69
C THR A 376 35.95 16.59 -32.37
N VAL A 377 35.59 17.73 -31.77
CA VAL A 377 34.60 18.63 -32.38
C VAL A 377 35.09 19.10 -33.77
N MET A 378 36.41 19.25 -33.98
CA MET A 378 37.00 19.64 -35.26
C MET A 378 36.89 18.53 -36.29
N GLU A 379 37.07 17.28 -35.91
CA GLU A 379 36.86 16.14 -36.80
C GLU A 379 35.37 16.04 -37.17
N LEU A 380 34.45 16.16 -36.23
CA LEU A 380 33.03 16.16 -36.49
C LEU A 380 32.62 17.31 -37.44
N LEU A 381 33.12 18.51 -37.18
CA LEU A 381 32.91 19.67 -38.08
C LEU A 381 33.57 19.45 -39.44
N GLY A 382 34.74 18.81 -39.53
CA GLY A 382 35.39 18.44 -40.75
C GLY A 382 34.56 17.48 -41.62
N TYR A 383 33.82 16.59 -41.00
CA TYR A 383 32.84 15.74 -41.67
C TYR A 383 31.68 16.57 -42.25
N PHE A 384 31.18 17.54 -41.48
CA PHE A 384 30.10 18.43 -41.97
C PHE A 384 30.57 19.39 -43.09
N TYR A 385 31.83 19.87 -43.04
CA TYR A 385 32.33 20.79 -44.06
C TYR A 385 32.75 20.14 -45.39
N ARG A 386 33.17 18.87 -45.37
CA ARG A 386 33.56 18.16 -46.60
C ARG A 386 32.41 17.92 -47.58
N THR A 387 31.21 18.05 -47.09
CA THR A 387 29.97 17.88 -47.86
C THR A 387 29.40 19.16 -48.43
N LEU A 388 29.95 20.35 -48.04
CA LEU A 388 29.58 21.65 -48.56
C LEU A 388 30.52 22.15 -49.66
N ALA A 389 31.58 21.44 -49.95
CA ALA A 389 32.55 21.77 -51.04
C ALA A 389 32.36 20.82 -52.22
#